data_ab02b23419842c5fcf7e46e9a4b8237e
#
_entry.id   ab02b23419842c5fcf7e46e9a4b8237e
#
_cell.length_a   1.000
_cell.length_b   1.000
_cell.length_c   1.000
_cell.angle_alpha   90.00
_cell.angle_beta   90.00
_cell.angle_gamma   90.00
#
_symmetry.space_group_name_H-M   'P 1'
#
loop_
_entity.id
_entity.type
_entity.pdbx_description
1 polymer ?
#
loop_
_entity_poly.entity_id
_entity_poly.type
_entity_poly.pdbx_seq_one_letter_code
_entity_poly.pdbx_strand_id
1 'polypeptide(L)'
;LYFGKERAGMFTRLATSLVLNYLRKWDVASCNRVNKFVAISRYIAERIKKNYGRDSDLIYPPVDCSYFKPGFANDGFYLMVSPLAPNKRVDIAVEAFNSIDLPLIVIGSGQEEKKLEKMAGKNIKLMGWQSDEIVREHYANCKALIFPGVEDFGIVPLEAQACGKPVIAFGEGGALETIVSLD
;
A
#
# COMPACT_ATOMS: atom_id res chain seq x y z
N LEU A 1 -4.62 -10.06 6.72
CA LEU A 1 -4.85 -11.12 7.71
C LEU A 1 -3.51 -11.69 8.16
N TYR A 2 -2.97 -11.17 9.29
CA TYR A 2 -1.65 -11.53 9.85
C TYR A 2 -1.57 -12.97 10.38
N PHE A 3 -2.71 -13.64 10.57
CA PHE A 3 -2.80 -15.01 11.09
C PHE A 3 -3.22 -15.98 9.97
N GLY A 4 -2.31 -16.23 9.03
CA GLY A 4 -2.48 -17.26 8.00
C GLY A 4 -2.55 -18.68 8.59
N LYS A 5 -3.14 -19.61 7.84
CA LYS A 5 -3.35 -21.03 8.26
C LYS A 5 -2.07 -21.74 8.73
N GLU A 6 -0.90 -21.27 8.30
CA GLU A 6 0.39 -21.93 8.54
C GLU A 6 1.13 -21.46 9.82
N ARG A 7 0.65 -20.38 10.48
CA ARG A 7 1.38 -19.76 11.61
C ARG A 7 0.72 -19.92 13.00
N ALA A 8 -0.47 -20.49 13.09
CA ALA A 8 -1.17 -20.60 14.37
C ALA A 8 -1.80 -21.96 14.57
N GLY A 9 -1.52 -22.62 15.70
CA GLY A 9 -2.17 -23.85 16.15
C GLY A 9 -3.67 -23.68 16.35
N MET A 10 -4.43 -24.78 16.38
CA MET A 10 -5.90 -24.78 16.47
C MET A 10 -6.43 -24.00 17.68
N PHE A 11 -5.80 -24.14 18.85
CA PHE A 11 -6.14 -23.39 20.08
C PHE A 11 -5.95 -21.89 19.93
N THR A 12 -4.81 -21.47 19.34
CA THR A 12 -4.53 -20.06 19.08
C THR A 12 -5.57 -19.44 18.14
N ARG A 13 -6.01 -20.18 17.13
CA ARG A 13 -7.05 -19.73 16.19
C ARG A 13 -8.41 -19.58 16.84
N LEU A 14 -8.81 -20.53 17.71
CA LEU A 14 -10.07 -20.45 18.44
C LEU A 14 -10.07 -19.27 19.42
N ALA A 15 -9.02 -19.13 20.24
CA ALA A 15 -8.85 -18.01 21.15
C ALA A 15 -8.84 -16.66 20.42
N THR A 16 -8.08 -16.57 19.30
CA THR A 16 -8.04 -15.37 18.46
C THR A 16 -9.43 -15.03 17.91
N SER A 17 -10.21 -16.04 17.47
CA SER A 17 -11.56 -15.82 16.95
C SER A 17 -12.51 -15.24 18.01
N LEU A 18 -12.45 -15.74 19.23
CA LEU A 18 -13.27 -15.23 20.34
C LEU A 18 -12.90 -13.79 20.69
N VAL A 19 -11.60 -13.52 20.82
CA VAL A 19 -11.09 -12.16 21.10
C VAL A 19 -11.46 -11.18 19.98
N LEU A 20 -11.30 -11.56 18.72
CA LEU A 20 -11.67 -10.72 17.59
C LEU A 20 -13.17 -10.45 17.53
N ASN A 21 -14.01 -11.42 17.86
CA ASN A 21 -15.46 -11.20 17.92
C ASN A 21 -15.86 -10.24 19.05
N TYR A 22 -15.22 -10.35 20.21
CA TYR A 22 -15.39 -9.39 21.29
C TYR A 22 -14.94 -7.98 20.87
N LEU A 23 -13.74 -7.86 20.30
CA LEU A 23 -13.19 -6.57 19.82
C LEU A 23 -14.08 -5.93 18.76
N ARG A 24 -14.61 -6.69 17.80
CA ARG A 24 -15.54 -6.16 16.79
C ARG A 24 -16.81 -5.60 17.42
N LYS A 25 -17.41 -6.30 18.39
CA LYS A 25 -18.60 -5.81 19.09
C LYS A 25 -18.29 -4.55 19.91
N TRP A 26 -17.15 -4.54 20.59
CA TRP A 26 -16.68 -3.38 21.35
C TRP A 26 -16.42 -2.17 20.45
N ASP A 27 -15.77 -2.39 19.29
CA ASP A 27 -15.47 -1.35 18.31
C ASP A 27 -16.75 -0.71 17.77
N VAL A 28 -17.73 -1.53 17.33
CA VAL A 28 -19.05 -1.04 16.91
C VAL A 28 -19.78 -0.30 18.04
N ALA A 29 -19.75 -0.80 19.26
CA ALA A 29 -20.38 -0.13 20.38
C ALA A 29 -19.68 1.21 20.73
N SER A 30 -18.36 1.28 20.54
CA SER A 30 -17.57 2.47 20.80
C SER A 30 -17.83 3.60 19.80
N CYS A 31 -18.28 3.28 18.59
CA CYS A 31 -18.57 4.28 17.56
C CYS A 31 -19.68 5.28 17.97
N ASN A 32 -20.55 4.90 18.90
CA ASN A 32 -21.59 5.79 19.44
C ASN A 32 -21.03 6.97 20.26
N ARG A 33 -19.77 6.88 20.70
CA ARG A 33 -19.07 7.96 21.42
C ARG A 33 -18.35 8.94 20.47
N VAL A 34 -18.31 8.61 19.18
CA VAL A 34 -17.68 9.46 18.16
C VAL A 34 -18.70 10.47 17.67
N ASN A 35 -18.40 11.76 17.81
CA ASN A 35 -19.29 12.83 17.36
C ASN A 35 -19.39 12.87 15.84
N LYS A 36 -18.25 12.78 15.13
CA LYS A 36 -18.17 12.87 13.67
C LYS A 36 -17.07 11.96 13.13
N PHE A 37 -17.34 11.28 12.02
CA PHE A 37 -16.33 10.53 11.27
C PHE A 37 -15.80 11.37 10.13
N VAL A 38 -14.49 11.26 9.87
CA VAL A 38 -13.82 11.78 8.69
C VAL A 38 -13.17 10.61 7.98
N ALA A 39 -13.45 10.47 6.69
CA ALA A 39 -12.89 9.43 5.84
C ALA A 39 -11.82 10.03 4.92
N ILE A 40 -10.73 9.30 4.73
CA ILE A 40 -9.62 9.69 3.85
C ILE A 40 -9.85 9.31 2.38
N SER A 41 -10.91 8.54 2.09
CA SER A 41 -11.33 8.11 0.76
C SER A 41 -12.81 7.73 0.77
N ARG A 42 -13.44 7.68 -0.39
CA ARG A 42 -14.80 7.14 -0.55
C ARG A 42 -14.84 5.67 -0.16
N TYR A 43 -13.79 4.92 -0.50
CA TYR A 43 -13.63 3.54 -0.08
C TYR A 43 -13.72 3.38 1.45
N ILE A 44 -13.07 4.27 2.22
CA ILE A 44 -13.18 4.28 3.69
C ILE A 44 -14.54 4.78 4.17
N ALA A 45 -15.13 5.79 3.51
CA ALA A 45 -16.47 6.27 3.82
C ALA A 45 -17.52 5.14 3.71
N GLU A 46 -17.45 4.34 2.65
CA GLU A 46 -18.31 3.17 2.46
C GLU A 46 -18.10 2.11 3.55
N ARG A 47 -16.85 1.87 3.95
CA ARG A 47 -16.54 0.96 5.06
C ARG A 47 -17.08 1.46 6.41
N ILE A 48 -16.99 2.76 6.69
CA ILE A 48 -17.59 3.39 7.86
C ILE A 48 -19.12 3.19 7.84
N LYS A 49 -19.75 3.49 6.71
CA LYS A 49 -21.20 3.30 6.54
C LYS A 49 -21.62 1.85 6.73
N LYS A 50 -20.89 0.92 6.11
CA LYS A 50 -21.16 -0.53 6.17
C LYS A 50 -20.99 -1.11 7.58
N ASN A 51 -19.94 -0.70 8.30
CA ASN A 51 -19.58 -1.33 9.57
C ASN A 51 -20.24 -0.65 10.79
N TYR A 52 -20.44 0.67 10.72
CA TYR A 52 -20.96 1.47 11.84
C TYR A 52 -22.35 2.07 11.57
N GLY A 53 -22.87 1.97 10.34
CA GLY A 53 -24.14 2.62 9.96
C GLY A 53 -24.09 4.15 9.97
N ARG A 54 -22.88 4.75 10.06
CA ARG A 54 -22.65 6.19 10.21
C ARG A 54 -22.15 6.79 8.90
N ASP A 55 -22.51 8.04 8.65
CA ASP A 55 -21.92 8.83 7.57
C ASP A 55 -20.62 9.49 8.02
N SER A 56 -19.77 9.88 7.05
CA SER A 56 -18.51 10.55 7.29
C SER A 56 -18.31 11.70 6.31
N ASP A 57 -17.58 12.74 6.74
CA ASP A 57 -17.07 13.74 5.82
C ASP A 57 -15.85 13.17 5.10
N LEU A 58 -15.71 13.54 3.84
CA LEU A 58 -14.57 13.13 3.02
C LEU A 58 -13.51 14.23 3.01
N ILE A 59 -12.31 13.92 3.50
CA ILE A 59 -11.14 14.81 3.45
C ILE A 59 -9.94 14.00 2.98
N TYR A 60 -9.51 14.27 1.76
CA TYR A 60 -8.36 13.59 1.18
C TYR A 60 -7.04 14.04 1.83
N PRO A 61 -6.10 13.11 2.14
CA PRO A 61 -4.76 13.46 2.60
C PRO A 61 -4.01 14.28 1.54
N PRO A 62 -3.32 15.37 1.93
CA PRO A 62 -2.52 16.16 1.01
C PRO A 62 -1.20 15.48 0.69
N VAL A 63 -0.63 15.83 -0.48
CA VAL A 63 0.76 15.53 -0.85
C VAL A 63 1.52 16.83 -1.01
N ASP A 64 2.74 16.90 -0.49
CA ASP A 64 3.61 18.07 -0.63
C ASP A 64 4.22 18.15 -2.04
N CYS A 65 3.50 18.82 -2.95
CA CYS A 65 3.99 19.06 -4.31
C CYS A 65 5.16 20.06 -4.36
N SER A 66 5.51 20.71 -3.25
CA SER A 66 6.73 21.54 -3.19
C SER A 66 7.98 20.69 -2.95
N TYR A 67 7.80 19.55 -2.27
CA TYR A 67 8.84 18.56 -2.00
C TYR A 67 8.95 17.54 -3.15
N PHE A 68 7.84 16.93 -3.55
CA PHE A 68 7.78 16.00 -4.68
C PHE A 68 7.58 16.79 -5.98
N LYS A 69 8.64 16.87 -6.80
CA LYS A 69 8.65 17.64 -8.05
C LYS A 69 8.94 16.75 -9.25
N PRO A 70 8.38 17.09 -10.42
CA PRO A 70 8.67 16.36 -11.65
C PRO A 70 10.17 16.26 -11.92
N GLY A 71 10.64 15.04 -12.19
CA GLY A 71 11.98 14.75 -12.66
C GLY A 71 11.93 14.37 -14.13
N PHE A 72 12.93 14.81 -14.91
CA PHE A 72 13.02 14.53 -16.34
C PHE A 72 13.88 13.30 -16.65
N ALA A 73 14.63 12.80 -15.68
CA ALA A 73 15.42 11.61 -15.84
C ALA A 73 14.54 10.34 -15.88
N ASN A 74 15.03 9.34 -16.61
CA ASN A 74 14.46 8.01 -16.67
C ASN A 74 15.60 7.01 -16.69
N ASP A 75 15.98 6.54 -15.51
CA ASP A 75 17.12 5.62 -15.32
C ASP A 75 16.76 4.16 -15.69
N GLY A 76 15.59 3.95 -16.27
CA GLY A 76 15.21 2.68 -16.86
C GLY A 76 14.61 1.66 -15.89
N PHE A 77 14.47 1.97 -14.62
CA PHE A 77 13.91 1.05 -13.60
C PHE A 77 12.45 1.36 -13.24
N TYR A 78 11.74 0.34 -12.78
CA TYR A 78 10.45 0.46 -12.10
C TYR A 78 10.66 0.53 -10.60
N LEU A 79 9.77 1.22 -9.90
CA LEU A 79 9.91 1.47 -8.46
C LEU A 79 8.71 0.91 -7.70
N MET A 80 8.98 0.32 -6.54
CA MET A 80 7.98 0.03 -5.54
C MET A 80 8.44 0.59 -4.19
N VAL A 81 7.61 1.38 -3.53
CA VAL A 81 7.86 1.94 -2.19
C VAL A 81 6.77 1.45 -1.26
N SER A 82 7.13 0.59 -0.30
CA SER A 82 6.14 -0.04 0.57
C SER A 82 6.77 -0.75 1.77
N PRO A 83 6.12 -0.79 2.93
CA PRO A 83 6.45 -1.79 3.94
C PRO A 83 6.36 -3.20 3.36
N LEU A 84 7.33 -4.07 3.67
CA LEU A 84 7.37 -5.45 3.16
C LEU A 84 6.44 -6.34 4.01
N ALA A 85 5.13 -6.13 3.84
CA ALA A 85 4.06 -6.83 4.55
C ALA A 85 3.14 -7.59 3.56
N PRO A 86 2.50 -8.69 3.97
CA PRO A 86 1.70 -9.55 3.09
C PRO A 86 0.56 -8.83 2.35
N ASN A 87 -0.05 -7.82 2.98
CA ASN A 87 -1.14 -7.05 2.37
C ASN A 87 -0.67 -6.09 1.27
N LYS A 88 0.62 -5.78 1.21
CA LYS A 88 1.21 -4.90 0.20
C LYS A 88 1.52 -5.62 -1.12
N ARG A 89 1.47 -6.95 -1.11
CA ARG A 89 1.61 -7.82 -2.28
C ARG A 89 2.89 -7.57 -3.10
N VAL A 90 4.00 -7.31 -2.38
CA VAL A 90 5.33 -7.20 -3.00
C VAL A 90 5.71 -8.48 -3.74
N ASP A 91 5.23 -9.62 -3.26
CA ASP A 91 5.37 -10.94 -3.89
C ASP A 91 4.91 -10.95 -5.35
N ILE A 92 3.74 -10.37 -5.65
CA ILE A 92 3.23 -10.29 -7.03
C ILE A 92 4.16 -9.46 -7.93
N ALA A 93 4.64 -8.31 -7.42
CA ALA A 93 5.57 -7.49 -8.19
C ALA A 93 6.88 -8.24 -8.49
N VAL A 94 7.45 -8.92 -7.47
CA VAL A 94 8.68 -9.71 -7.64
C VAL A 94 8.47 -10.84 -8.65
N GLU A 95 7.38 -11.60 -8.57
CA GLU A 95 7.07 -12.68 -9.53
C GLU A 95 6.91 -12.16 -10.96
N ALA A 96 6.17 -11.06 -11.14
CA ALA A 96 5.97 -10.45 -12.46
C ALA A 96 7.29 -9.98 -13.06
N PHE A 97 8.13 -9.27 -12.28
CA PHE A 97 9.39 -8.73 -12.77
C PHE A 97 10.45 -9.80 -13.02
N ASN A 98 10.43 -10.89 -12.28
CA ASN A 98 11.25 -12.08 -12.61
C ASN A 98 10.89 -12.64 -14.01
N SER A 99 9.60 -12.59 -14.38
CA SER A 99 9.14 -13.15 -15.66
C SER A 99 9.43 -12.25 -16.85
N ILE A 100 9.41 -10.92 -16.67
CA ILE A 100 9.62 -9.95 -17.77
C ILE A 100 11.05 -9.42 -17.87
N ASP A 101 11.92 -9.77 -16.92
CA ASP A 101 13.35 -9.40 -16.83
C ASP A 101 13.61 -7.88 -16.95
N LEU A 102 12.69 -7.06 -16.41
CA LEU A 102 12.86 -5.61 -16.33
C LEU A 102 13.40 -5.20 -14.95
N PRO A 103 14.19 -4.09 -14.87
CA PRO A 103 14.74 -3.64 -13.60
C PRO A 103 13.65 -3.16 -12.63
N LEU A 104 13.58 -3.73 -11.43
CA LEU A 104 12.72 -3.31 -10.33
C LEU A 104 13.56 -2.94 -9.12
N ILE A 105 13.30 -1.75 -8.56
CA ILE A 105 13.82 -1.33 -7.27
C ILE A 105 12.66 -1.35 -6.26
N VAL A 106 12.87 -2.02 -5.14
CA VAL A 106 11.92 -2.07 -4.02
C VAL A 106 12.54 -1.36 -2.82
N ILE A 107 11.89 -0.31 -2.34
CA ILE A 107 12.30 0.44 -1.15
C ILE A 107 11.30 0.15 -0.03
N GLY A 108 11.83 -0.23 1.13
CA GLY A 108 11.09 -0.52 2.34
C GLY A 108 11.63 -1.75 3.07
N SER A 109 11.16 -1.96 4.28
CA SER A 109 11.53 -3.10 5.13
C SER A 109 10.30 -3.76 5.73
N GLY A 110 10.42 -4.99 6.23
CA GLY A 110 9.33 -5.66 6.89
C GLY A 110 9.47 -7.17 7.00
N GLN A 111 8.41 -7.80 7.49
CA GLN A 111 8.43 -9.22 7.84
C GLN A 111 8.61 -10.17 6.63
N GLU A 112 8.31 -9.74 5.41
CA GLU A 112 8.46 -10.56 4.19
C GLU A 112 9.86 -10.44 3.55
N GLU A 113 10.76 -9.60 4.09
CA GLU A 113 12.06 -9.28 3.50
C GLU A 113 12.87 -10.53 3.13
N LYS A 114 13.11 -11.43 4.08
CA LYS A 114 13.85 -12.69 3.84
C LYS A 114 13.20 -13.61 2.80
N LYS A 115 11.89 -13.57 2.68
CA LYS A 115 11.16 -14.33 1.66
C LYS A 115 11.36 -13.70 0.29
N LEU A 116 11.24 -12.39 0.21
CA LEU A 116 11.39 -11.62 -1.04
C LEU A 116 12.83 -11.65 -1.56
N GLU A 117 13.83 -11.59 -0.68
CA GLU A 117 15.23 -11.80 -1.05
C GLU A 117 15.50 -13.14 -1.75
N LYS A 118 14.85 -14.21 -1.27
CA LYS A 118 14.95 -15.54 -1.89
C LYS A 118 14.21 -15.65 -3.23
N MET A 119 13.20 -14.83 -3.45
CA MET A 119 12.38 -14.82 -4.66
C MET A 119 12.96 -13.92 -5.74
N ALA A 120 13.66 -12.84 -5.36
CA ALA A 120 14.16 -11.81 -6.25
C ALA A 120 15.22 -12.34 -7.22
N GLY A 121 15.01 -12.13 -8.50
CA GLY A 121 16.00 -12.34 -9.57
C GLY A 121 17.07 -11.25 -9.60
N LYS A 122 18.01 -11.39 -10.53
CA LYS A 122 19.17 -10.45 -10.67
C LYS A 122 18.76 -9.04 -11.08
N ASN A 123 17.60 -8.90 -11.69
CA ASN A 123 17.00 -7.64 -12.17
C ASN A 123 16.23 -6.90 -11.04
N ILE A 124 16.10 -7.48 -9.85
CA ILE A 124 15.33 -6.92 -8.73
C ILE A 124 16.27 -6.55 -7.59
N LYS A 125 16.22 -5.28 -7.17
CA LYS A 125 17.03 -4.76 -6.06
C LYS A 125 16.13 -4.40 -4.88
N LEU A 126 16.29 -5.11 -3.76
CA LEU A 126 15.68 -4.75 -2.48
C LEU A 126 16.65 -3.81 -1.74
N MET A 127 16.24 -2.57 -1.50
CA MET A 127 17.11 -1.54 -0.90
C MET A 127 16.96 -1.41 0.61
N GLY A 128 15.99 -2.11 1.20
CA GLY A 128 15.63 -1.89 2.59
C GLY A 128 14.99 -0.52 2.83
N TRP A 129 14.98 -0.08 4.08
CA TRP A 129 14.51 1.27 4.43
C TRP A 129 15.48 2.34 3.89
N GLN A 130 14.94 3.43 3.37
CA GLN A 130 15.70 4.57 2.87
C GLN A 130 15.13 5.88 3.42
N SER A 131 15.94 6.94 3.40
CA SER A 131 15.48 8.28 3.78
C SER A 131 14.52 8.86 2.74
N ASP A 132 13.74 9.86 3.14
CA ASP A 132 12.75 10.51 2.27
C ASP A 132 13.40 11.18 1.05
N GLU A 133 14.64 11.67 1.17
CA GLU A 133 15.40 12.24 0.06
C GLU A 133 15.71 11.18 -1.01
N ILE A 134 16.15 9.99 -0.57
CA ILE A 134 16.46 8.87 -1.48
C ILE A 134 15.17 8.36 -2.14
N VAL A 135 14.09 8.25 -1.37
CA VAL A 135 12.78 7.85 -1.91
C VAL A 135 12.31 8.84 -2.98
N ARG A 136 12.39 10.15 -2.70
CA ARG A 136 12.03 11.21 -3.64
C ARG A 136 12.88 11.15 -4.92
N GLU A 137 14.19 10.94 -4.80
CA GLU A 137 15.08 10.79 -5.94
C GLU A 137 14.68 9.61 -6.82
N HIS A 138 14.34 8.48 -6.21
CA HIS A 138 13.86 7.31 -6.94
C HIS A 138 12.50 7.55 -7.61
N TYR A 139 11.57 8.24 -6.95
CA TYR A 139 10.33 8.68 -7.63
C TYR A 139 10.63 9.54 -8.85
N ALA A 140 11.53 10.53 -8.73
CA ALA A 140 11.84 11.44 -9.83
C ALA A 140 12.49 10.76 -11.03
N ASN A 141 13.13 9.59 -10.86
CA ASN A 141 13.95 8.93 -11.86
C ASN A 141 13.38 7.61 -12.39
N CYS A 142 12.36 7.02 -11.74
CA CYS A 142 11.78 5.76 -12.21
C CYS A 142 10.99 5.91 -13.51
N LYS A 143 10.73 4.80 -14.19
CA LYS A 143 9.80 4.70 -15.34
C LYS A 143 8.35 4.80 -14.89
N ALA A 144 8.00 4.03 -13.85
CA ALA A 144 6.67 3.97 -13.27
C ALA A 144 6.75 3.43 -11.85
N LEU A 145 5.76 3.80 -11.03
CA LEU A 145 5.53 3.17 -9.73
C LEU A 145 4.69 1.90 -9.91
N ILE A 146 5.03 0.84 -9.19
CA ILE A 146 4.27 -0.42 -9.10
C ILE A 146 3.56 -0.46 -7.76
N PHE A 147 2.22 -0.63 -7.78
CA PHE A 147 1.37 -0.57 -6.60
C PHE A 147 0.32 -1.70 -6.58
N PRO A 148 0.72 -2.95 -6.26
CA PRO A 148 -0.14 -4.12 -6.40
C PRO A 148 -1.05 -4.38 -5.20
N GLY A 149 -0.88 -3.68 -4.09
CA GLY A 149 -1.67 -3.84 -2.88
C GLY A 149 -2.96 -3.03 -2.88
N VAL A 150 -3.99 -3.51 -2.17
CA VAL A 150 -5.20 -2.72 -1.89
C VAL A 150 -4.92 -1.81 -0.70
N GLU A 151 -5.16 -0.52 -0.87
CA GLU A 151 -4.94 0.51 0.14
C GLU A 151 -6.21 1.32 0.40
N ASP A 152 -6.26 1.89 1.59
CA ASP A 152 -7.38 2.73 2.02
C ASP A 152 -7.44 4.07 1.24
N PHE A 153 -6.28 4.61 0.82
CA PHE A 153 -6.18 5.82 0.00
C PHE A 153 -5.06 5.72 -1.05
N GLY A 154 -3.82 5.44 -0.62
CA GLY A 154 -2.67 5.36 -1.50
C GLY A 154 -1.96 6.71 -1.67
N ILE A 155 -1.26 7.18 -0.63
CA ILE A 155 -0.45 8.41 -0.71
C ILE A 155 0.78 8.21 -1.61
N VAL A 156 1.41 7.04 -1.57
CA VAL A 156 2.57 6.65 -2.39
C VAL A 156 2.34 6.82 -3.90
N PRO A 157 1.21 6.40 -4.49
CA PRO A 157 0.84 6.76 -5.86
C PRO A 157 0.83 8.26 -6.15
N LEU A 158 0.30 9.06 -5.23
CA LEU A 158 0.22 10.52 -5.41
C LEU A 158 1.59 11.19 -5.35
N GLU A 159 2.51 10.69 -4.50
CA GLU A 159 3.91 11.15 -4.46
C GLU A 159 4.62 10.90 -5.79
N ALA A 160 4.44 9.69 -6.36
CA ALA A 160 4.99 9.36 -7.68
C ALA A 160 4.38 10.24 -8.79
N GLN A 161 3.07 10.47 -8.77
CA GLN A 161 2.38 11.35 -9.72
C GLN A 161 2.83 12.80 -9.57
N ALA A 162 3.06 13.30 -8.35
CA ALA A 162 3.64 14.62 -8.11
C ALA A 162 5.07 14.74 -8.69
N CYS A 163 5.82 13.62 -8.75
CA CYS A 163 7.09 13.54 -9.46
C CYS A 163 6.94 13.34 -10.98
N GLY A 164 5.72 13.39 -11.53
CA GLY A 164 5.45 13.24 -12.96
C GLY A 164 5.54 11.80 -13.47
N LYS A 165 5.41 10.81 -12.58
CA LYS A 165 5.55 9.39 -12.95
C LYS A 165 4.21 8.67 -13.03
N PRO A 166 4.01 7.83 -14.04
CA PRO A 166 2.83 6.97 -14.14
C PRO A 166 2.84 5.92 -13.03
N VAL A 167 1.64 5.43 -12.69
CA VAL A 167 1.44 4.39 -11.67
C VAL A 167 0.75 3.20 -12.31
N ILE A 168 1.27 2.00 -12.05
CA ILE A 168 0.66 0.72 -12.38
C ILE A 168 0.13 0.12 -11.07
N ALA A 169 -1.19 0.15 -10.90
CA ALA A 169 -1.82 -0.25 -9.65
C ALA A 169 -2.87 -1.35 -9.85
N PHE A 170 -3.12 -2.07 -8.77
CA PHE A 170 -4.30 -2.92 -8.69
C PHE A 170 -5.55 -2.04 -8.54
N GLY A 171 -6.55 -2.25 -9.42
CA GLY A 171 -7.75 -1.43 -9.52
C GLY A 171 -8.78 -1.68 -8.41
N GLU A 172 -8.39 -1.53 -7.15
CA GLU A 172 -9.27 -1.70 -5.99
C GLU A 172 -8.87 -0.74 -4.85
N GLY A 173 -9.84 -0.37 -4.02
CA GLY A 173 -9.64 0.50 -2.87
C GLY A 173 -9.41 1.97 -3.25
N GLY A 174 -8.59 2.66 -2.48
CA GLY A 174 -8.28 4.08 -2.69
C GLY A 174 -7.56 4.38 -4.00
N ALA A 175 -6.91 3.39 -4.64
CA ALA A 175 -6.27 3.55 -5.94
C ALA A 175 -7.24 4.04 -7.03
N LEU A 176 -8.51 3.63 -6.98
CA LEU A 176 -9.55 4.07 -7.91
C LEU A 176 -9.91 5.56 -7.80
N GLU A 177 -9.52 6.21 -6.70
CA GLU A 177 -9.78 7.64 -6.48
C GLU A 177 -8.55 8.52 -6.76
N THR A 178 -7.36 7.92 -6.76
CA THR A 178 -6.09 8.63 -6.88
C THR A 178 -5.42 8.44 -8.24
N ILE A 179 -5.84 7.44 -9.00
CA ILE A 179 -5.25 7.09 -10.30
C ILE A 179 -6.34 7.12 -11.37
N VAL A 180 -6.12 7.91 -12.41
CA VAL A 180 -6.98 7.92 -13.60
C VAL A 180 -6.48 6.85 -14.55
N SER A 181 -7.35 5.89 -14.89
CA SER A 181 -7.03 4.86 -15.89
C SER A 181 -6.80 5.50 -17.26
N LEU A 182 -5.79 5.03 -17.96
CA LEU A 182 -5.59 5.31 -19.38
C LEU A 182 -6.31 4.19 -20.13
N ASP A 183 -7.51 4.47 -20.61
CA ASP A 183 -8.30 3.54 -21.44
C ASP A 183 -7.66 3.35 -22.83
#